data_20701b2db853db8fdb6887a71c7bba08
#
_entry.id   20701b2db853db8fdb6887a71c7bba08
#
_cell.length_a   1.000
_cell.length_b   1.000
_cell.length_c   1.000
_cell.angle_alpha   90.00
_cell.angle_beta   90.00
_cell.angle_gamma   90.00
#
_symmetry.space_group_name_H-M   'P 1'
#
loop_
_entity.id
_entity.type
_entity.pdbx_description
1 polymer ?
#
loop_
_entity_poly.entity_id
_entity_poly.type
_entity_poly.pdbx_seq_one_letter_code
_entity_poly.pdbx_strand_id
1 'polypeptide(L)'
;MRTNRRQTVKFATPHTPTSSPSSAAADTQAAAGRPFLSSFLSYAGGQAHAVRIDGASLQVEGGPAETASHWTLSGHGGDLVLRPATEGARPAPAAHGLAALDAAFAAHPECRDLAMHPADPQALAALAEAGVVLPAADGIWRACRDTLWQQPGLWRPGVPPPMAQRFALTEGRYHPRRAPKPHGLLYQRYIPWLGRTFTFRSLEIDEDLPRFNRWMNDPDVAVIWEEEGDLQKHRAYLEGIARDPHMHSMIASLDGEPFAYFEAYWTKESRIAPFYDAHDYDRGWHVLVGEPAFRGKAFATAWLTSISHYLFLCDARTQRILGEPRIDHHQQIRNLDKSGYAKVKEFDLPHKRAQLVMLLREHYFYDGLWMPRT
;
A
#
# COMPACT_ATOMS: atom_id res chain seq x y z
N MET A 1 61.23 27.14 18.06
CA MET A 1 61.75 26.89 16.70
C MET A 1 61.70 25.40 16.41
N ARG A 2 60.68 24.93 15.66
CA ARG A 2 60.68 23.67 14.93
C ARG A 2 59.77 23.85 13.71
N THR A 3 60.35 23.72 12.57
CA THR A 3 59.87 24.01 11.24
C THR A 3 58.84 22.98 10.74
N ASN A 4 57.76 23.48 10.22
CA ASN A 4 56.66 22.77 9.57
C ASN A 4 57.06 22.38 8.14
N ARG A 5 57.20 21.10 7.82
CA ARG A 5 57.32 20.62 6.44
C ARG A 5 55.94 20.27 5.88
N ARG A 6 55.49 21.03 4.91
CA ARG A 6 54.35 20.70 4.04
C ARG A 6 54.77 19.57 3.11
N GLN A 7 54.05 18.44 3.17
CA GLN A 7 54.12 17.41 2.13
C GLN A 7 53.05 17.71 1.06
N THR A 8 53.55 17.88 -0.15
CA THR A 8 52.73 18.07 -1.36
C THR A 8 52.32 16.69 -1.88
N VAL A 9 51.02 16.39 -1.88
CA VAL A 9 50.46 15.18 -2.50
C VAL A 9 50.23 15.45 -3.98
N LYS A 10 50.94 14.70 -4.85
CA LYS A 10 50.75 14.70 -6.30
C LYS A 10 49.50 13.87 -6.65
N PHE A 11 48.57 14.50 -7.34
CA PHE A 11 47.42 13.82 -7.96
C PHE A 11 47.88 13.07 -9.21
N ALA A 12 47.59 11.78 -9.28
CA ALA A 12 47.78 10.95 -10.46
C ALA A 12 46.60 11.16 -11.43
N THR A 13 46.92 11.32 -12.71
CA THR A 13 45.97 11.40 -13.83
C THR A 13 45.17 10.12 -13.99
N PRO A 14 43.86 10.17 -14.27
CA PRO A 14 43.06 8.99 -14.49
C PRO A 14 43.26 8.42 -15.89
N HIS A 15 43.50 7.10 -15.94
CA HIS A 15 43.46 6.30 -17.16
C HIS A 15 42.02 6.20 -17.67
N THR A 16 41.83 6.43 -18.97
CA THR A 16 40.58 6.24 -19.71
C THR A 16 40.29 4.77 -19.85
N PRO A 17 39.13 4.24 -19.41
CA PRO A 17 38.69 2.91 -19.82
C PRO A 17 37.93 2.97 -21.13
N THR A 18 38.30 2.05 -22.01
CA THR A 18 37.68 1.72 -23.29
C THR A 18 36.19 1.38 -23.13
N SER A 19 35.38 1.98 -23.98
CA SER A 19 33.96 1.79 -24.14
C SER A 19 33.56 0.38 -24.48
N SER A 20 32.70 -0.24 -23.66
CA SER A 20 31.84 -1.36 -24.04
C SER A 20 30.39 -0.85 -24.18
N PRO A 21 29.55 -1.39 -25.09
CA PRO A 21 28.33 -0.71 -25.49
C PRO A 21 27.20 -0.87 -24.48
N SER A 22 26.70 0.28 -24.07
CA SER A 22 25.34 0.74 -23.89
C SER A 22 24.24 -0.27 -23.51
N SER A 23 23.88 -0.26 -22.24
CA SER A 23 22.52 -0.55 -21.77
C SER A 23 21.70 0.77 -21.62
N ALA A 24 21.74 1.64 -22.63
CA ALA A 24 21.08 2.95 -22.61
C ALA A 24 19.69 2.89 -23.31
N ALA A 25 18.97 1.77 -23.21
CA ALA A 25 17.63 1.63 -23.82
C ALA A 25 16.47 1.65 -22.81
N ALA A 26 16.73 1.81 -21.51
CA ALA A 26 15.66 1.76 -20.50
C ALA A 26 15.24 3.12 -19.91
N ASP A 27 16.01 4.21 -20.15
CA ASP A 27 15.76 5.50 -19.48
C ASP A 27 15.11 6.57 -20.35
N THR A 28 14.75 6.29 -21.61
CA THR A 28 14.21 7.32 -22.54
C THR A 28 12.69 7.22 -22.76
N GLN A 29 11.96 6.42 -21.99
CA GLN A 29 10.50 6.30 -22.11
C GLN A 29 9.67 7.06 -21.04
N ALA A 30 10.28 7.91 -20.24
CA ALA A 30 9.58 8.65 -19.17
C ALA A 30 8.88 9.95 -19.62
N ALA A 31 8.87 10.29 -20.93
CA ALA A 31 8.23 11.51 -21.45
C ALA A 31 7.19 11.28 -22.55
N ALA A 32 6.89 10.02 -22.90
CA ALA A 32 5.75 9.70 -23.76
C ALA A 32 4.54 9.40 -22.85
N GLY A 33 3.36 9.97 -23.19
CA GLY A 33 2.13 9.91 -22.40
C GLY A 33 1.87 8.57 -21.76
N ARG A 34 1.30 8.58 -20.53
CA ARG A 34 0.96 7.38 -19.76
C ARG A 34 0.34 6.35 -20.70
N PRO A 35 0.79 5.08 -20.67
CA PRO A 35 0.15 4.06 -21.50
C PRO A 35 -1.33 4.03 -21.14
N PHE A 36 -2.19 4.11 -22.15
CA PHE A 36 -3.63 4.01 -21.96
C PHE A 36 -3.94 2.68 -21.28
N LEU A 37 -4.58 2.73 -20.11
CA LEU A 37 -4.93 1.52 -19.36
C LEU A 37 -6.00 0.76 -20.14
N SER A 38 -5.64 -0.35 -20.78
CA SER A 38 -6.56 -1.18 -21.57
C SER A 38 -7.20 -2.31 -20.77
N SER A 39 -6.62 -2.66 -19.63
CA SER A 39 -7.13 -3.70 -18.73
C SER A 39 -6.83 -3.37 -17.28
N PHE A 40 -7.74 -3.78 -16.39
CA PHE A 40 -7.64 -3.55 -14.95
C PHE A 40 -8.25 -4.73 -14.20
N LEU A 41 -7.79 -4.99 -12.98
CA LEU A 41 -8.39 -5.96 -12.06
C LEU A 41 -8.88 -5.23 -10.81
N SER A 42 -10.17 -5.35 -10.51
CA SER A 42 -10.76 -4.93 -9.24
C SER A 42 -11.15 -6.12 -8.40
N TYR A 43 -11.16 -5.97 -7.09
CA TYR A 43 -11.43 -7.07 -6.16
C TYR A 43 -12.70 -6.82 -5.32
N ALA A 44 -13.66 -6.12 -5.89
CA ALA A 44 -14.92 -5.80 -5.25
C ALA A 44 -15.63 -7.04 -4.66
N GLY A 45 -15.99 -6.99 -3.37
CA GLY A 45 -16.60 -8.12 -2.68
C GLY A 45 -15.65 -9.30 -2.44
N GLY A 46 -14.33 -9.09 -2.50
CA GLY A 46 -13.32 -10.14 -2.34
C GLY A 46 -13.14 -11.05 -3.55
N GLN A 47 -13.76 -10.71 -4.70
CA GLN A 47 -13.70 -11.48 -5.93
C GLN A 47 -13.04 -10.68 -7.05
N ALA A 48 -12.28 -11.35 -7.92
CA ALA A 48 -11.64 -10.72 -9.06
C ALA A 48 -12.67 -10.36 -10.14
N HIS A 49 -12.64 -9.09 -10.55
CA HIS A 49 -13.41 -8.57 -11.68
C HIS A 49 -12.43 -8.02 -12.71
N ALA A 50 -12.43 -8.62 -13.91
CA ALA A 50 -11.65 -8.11 -15.02
C ALA A 50 -12.41 -6.93 -15.66
N VAL A 51 -11.72 -5.80 -15.81
CA VAL A 51 -12.27 -4.62 -16.49
C VAL A 51 -11.44 -4.36 -17.74
N ARG A 52 -12.08 -4.42 -18.90
CA ARG A 52 -11.51 -3.98 -20.18
C ARG A 52 -11.91 -2.54 -20.43
N ILE A 53 -10.95 -1.74 -20.87
CA ILE A 53 -11.14 -0.32 -21.16
C ILE A 53 -10.76 -0.11 -22.63
N ASP A 54 -11.76 0.29 -23.43
CA ASP A 54 -11.57 0.64 -24.85
C ASP A 54 -12.19 2.01 -25.13
N GLY A 55 -11.35 3.02 -25.19
CA GLY A 55 -11.78 4.41 -25.30
C GLY A 55 -12.72 4.81 -24.16
N ALA A 56 -13.97 5.11 -24.51
CA ALA A 56 -15.02 5.47 -23.55
C ALA A 56 -15.79 4.25 -23.00
N SER A 57 -15.49 3.03 -23.44
CA SER A 57 -16.21 1.81 -23.06
C SER A 57 -15.46 1.06 -21.96
N LEU A 58 -16.18 0.67 -20.91
CA LEU A 58 -15.70 -0.25 -19.89
C LEU A 58 -16.57 -1.50 -19.89
N GLN A 59 -15.94 -2.67 -19.96
CA GLN A 59 -16.60 -3.96 -19.81
C GLN A 59 -16.08 -4.62 -18.53
N VAL A 60 -16.98 -4.94 -17.62
CA VAL A 60 -16.67 -5.60 -16.35
C VAL A 60 -17.15 -7.04 -16.42
N GLU A 61 -16.27 -8.00 -16.17
CA GLU A 61 -16.54 -9.44 -16.16
C GLU A 61 -16.06 -10.04 -14.82
N GLY A 62 -16.72 -11.11 -14.37
CA GLY A 62 -16.34 -11.86 -13.18
C GLY A 62 -17.38 -11.79 -12.06
N GLY A 63 -17.04 -12.45 -10.95
CA GLY A 63 -17.94 -12.64 -9.81
C GLY A 63 -18.93 -13.79 -10.02
N PRO A 64 -19.82 -14.06 -9.02
CA PRO A 64 -20.68 -15.25 -8.97
C PRO A 64 -21.70 -15.35 -10.12
N ALA A 65 -22.01 -14.24 -10.78
CA ALA A 65 -23.10 -14.18 -11.75
C ALA A 65 -22.69 -14.54 -13.18
N GLU A 66 -21.39 -14.74 -13.46
CA GLU A 66 -20.81 -14.99 -14.81
C GLU A 66 -21.33 -14.02 -15.91
N THR A 67 -21.90 -12.89 -15.51
CA THR A 67 -22.50 -11.92 -16.43
C THR A 67 -21.55 -10.75 -16.64
N ALA A 68 -21.37 -10.34 -17.89
CA ALA A 68 -20.68 -9.09 -18.20
C ALA A 68 -21.61 -7.89 -17.99
N SER A 69 -21.06 -6.78 -17.52
CA SER A 69 -21.73 -5.47 -17.54
C SER A 69 -20.93 -4.47 -18.35
N HIS A 70 -21.63 -3.58 -19.02
CA HIS A 70 -21.03 -2.57 -19.91
C HIS A 70 -21.33 -1.17 -19.39
N TRP A 71 -20.30 -0.34 -19.39
CA TRP A 71 -20.34 1.03 -18.90
C TRP A 71 -19.74 1.98 -19.94
N THR A 72 -20.18 3.22 -19.92
CA THR A 72 -19.61 4.29 -20.74
C THR A 72 -19.05 5.37 -19.84
N LEU A 73 -17.78 5.73 -20.07
CA LEU A 73 -17.10 6.83 -19.42
C LEU A 73 -16.96 7.98 -20.43
N SER A 74 -17.57 9.12 -20.16
CA SER A 74 -17.59 10.28 -21.07
C SER A 74 -17.24 11.55 -20.32
N GLY A 75 -16.80 12.59 -21.04
CA GLY A 75 -16.33 13.85 -20.47
C GLY A 75 -14.82 13.90 -20.27
N HIS A 76 -14.33 14.98 -19.66
CA HIS A 76 -12.90 15.22 -19.38
C HIS A 76 -12.72 15.92 -18.05
N GLY A 77 -11.61 15.66 -17.37
CA GLY A 77 -11.25 16.30 -16.12
C GLY A 77 -12.35 16.13 -15.04
N GLY A 78 -12.81 17.21 -14.44
CA GLY A 78 -13.84 17.21 -13.41
C GLY A 78 -15.28 16.92 -13.88
N ASP A 79 -15.48 16.80 -15.20
CA ASP A 79 -16.81 16.54 -15.81
C ASP A 79 -16.96 15.09 -16.30
N LEU A 80 -16.15 14.16 -15.78
CA LEU A 80 -16.28 12.74 -16.09
C LEU A 80 -17.61 12.18 -15.58
N VAL A 81 -18.25 11.39 -16.45
CA VAL A 81 -19.55 10.76 -16.18
C VAL A 81 -19.45 9.26 -16.48
N LEU A 82 -19.77 8.43 -15.51
CA LEU A 82 -19.89 6.99 -15.67
C LEU A 82 -21.36 6.60 -15.77
N ARG A 83 -21.74 5.88 -16.83
CA ARG A 83 -23.10 5.40 -17.08
C ARG A 83 -23.09 3.95 -17.48
N PRO A 84 -24.10 3.14 -17.10
CA PRO A 84 -24.33 1.86 -17.75
C PRO A 84 -24.61 2.07 -19.25
N ALA A 85 -24.06 1.23 -20.10
CA ALA A 85 -24.11 1.41 -21.56
C ALA A 85 -25.49 1.14 -22.17
N THR A 86 -26.36 0.38 -21.48
CA THR A 86 -27.70 0.01 -21.96
C THR A 86 -28.78 0.43 -20.96
N GLU A 87 -29.65 1.35 -21.36
CA GLU A 87 -30.89 1.62 -20.65
C GLU A 87 -31.82 0.40 -20.77
N GLY A 88 -32.33 -0.10 -19.64
CA GLY A 88 -33.24 -1.25 -19.62
C GLY A 88 -32.60 -2.63 -19.56
N ALA A 89 -31.28 -2.73 -19.51
CA ALA A 89 -30.60 -4.00 -19.22
C ALA A 89 -30.86 -4.43 -17.77
N ARG A 90 -30.71 -5.75 -17.51
CA ARG A 90 -30.74 -6.28 -16.14
C ARG A 90 -29.76 -5.47 -15.28
N PRO A 91 -30.16 -5.06 -14.05
CA PRO A 91 -29.30 -4.31 -13.16
C PRO A 91 -27.95 -5.01 -12.98
N ALA A 92 -26.84 -4.26 -13.16
CA ALA A 92 -25.52 -4.79 -12.90
C ALA A 92 -25.36 -5.03 -11.40
N PRO A 93 -24.68 -6.11 -10.98
CA PRO A 93 -24.36 -6.30 -9.57
C PRO A 93 -23.61 -5.09 -8.99
N ALA A 94 -23.86 -4.74 -7.73
CA ALA A 94 -23.18 -3.60 -7.08
C ALA A 94 -21.65 -3.73 -7.15
N ALA A 95 -21.11 -4.95 -7.09
CA ALA A 95 -19.69 -5.22 -7.25
C ALA A 95 -19.14 -4.79 -8.62
N HIS A 96 -19.95 -4.93 -9.70
CA HIS A 96 -19.56 -4.45 -11.04
C HIS A 96 -19.52 -2.92 -11.10
N GLY A 97 -20.45 -2.23 -10.43
CA GLY A 97 -20.41 -0.77 -10.30
C GLY A 97 -19.16 -0.29 -9.55
N LEU A 98 -18.80 -0.95 -8.47
CA LEU A 98 -17.56 -0.68 -7.73
C LEU A 98 -16.32 -0.95 -8.58
N ALA A 99 -16.29 -2.06 -9.35
CA ALA A 99 -15.17 -2.39 -10.23
C ALA A 99 -15.02 -1.38 -11.39
N ALA A 100 -16.15 -0.91 -11.95
CA ALA A 100 -16.16 0.12 -12.98
C ALA A 100 -15.64 1.46 -12.45
N LEU A 101 -16.04 1.85 -11.22
CA LEU A 101 -15.55 3.06 -10.55
C LEU A 101 -14.05 2.98 -10.26
N ASP A 102 -13.58 1.85 -9.72
CA ASP A 102 -12.18 1.60 -9.43
C ASP A 102 -11.30 1.73 -10.69
N ALA A 103 -11.73 1.09 -11.79
CA ALA A 103 -11.06 1.18 -13.07
C ALA A 103 -11.12 2.58 -13.70
N ALA A 104 -12.25 3.29 -13.58
CA ALA A 104 -12.39 4.66 -14.06
C ALA A 104 -11.42 5.62 -13.36
N PHE A 105 -11.31 5.55 -12.02
CA PHE A 105 -10.34 6.35 -11.28
C PHE A 105 -8.89 5.93 -11.52
N ALA A 106 -8.63 4.65 -11.81
CA ALA A 106 -7.30 4.19 -12.19
C ALA A 106 -6.88 4.72 -13.57
N ALA A 107 -7.82 4.79 -14.53
CA ALA A 107 -7.59 5.36 -15.86
C ALA A 107 -7.47 6.89 -15.83
N HIS A 108 -8.17 7.56 -14.90
CA HIS A 108 -8.21 9.02 -14.73
C HIS A 108 -7.75 9.45 -13.33
N PRO A 109 -6.47 9.26 -12.98
CA PRO A 109 -5.96 9.55 -11.63
C PRO A 109 -5.97 11.03 -11.26
N GLU A 110 -6.10 11.93 -12.24
CA GLU A 110 -6.30 13.36 -12.02
C GLU A 110 -7.70 13.72 -11.51
N CYS A 111 -8.70 12.84 -11.77
CA CYS A 111 -10.08 13.06 -11.32
C CYS A 111 -10.22 12.74 -9.83
N ARG A 112 -10.84 13.66 -9.11
CA ARG A 112 -11.24 13.44 -7.70
C ARG A 112 -12.66 12.91 -7.59
N ASP A 113 -13.54 13.41 -8.43
CA ASP A 113 -14.95 13.08 -8.45
C ASP A 113 -15.39 12.77 -9.88
N LEU A 114 -16.33 11.87 -10.03
CA LEU A 114 -17.01 11.64 -11.29
C LEU A 114 -18.53 11.54 -11.06
N ALA A 115 -19.30 12.05 -12.01
CA ALA A 115 -20.75 11.92 -11.98
C ALA A 115 -21.14 10.47 -12.32
N MET A 116 -22.11 9.94 -11.58
CA MET A 116 -22.67 8.61 -11.83
C MET A 116 -24.16 8.73 -12.15
N HIS A 117 -24.54 8.23 -13.32
CA HIS A 117 -25.95 8.10 -13.68
C HIS A 117 -26.37 6.65 -13.45
N PRO A 118 -27.24 6.40 -12.51
CA PRO A 118 -27.72 5.05 -12.25
C PRO A 118 -28.71 4.62 -13.34
N ALA A 119 -28.54 3.40 -13.85
CA ALA A 119 -29.62 2.75 -14.54
C ALA A 119 -30.57 2.05 -13.56
N ASP A 120 -30.09 1.77 -12.35
CA ASP A 120 -30.83 1.08 -11.31
C ASP A 120 -30.78 1.85 -9.98
N PRO A 121 -31.94 2.33 -9.49
CA PRO A 121 -32.02 3.00 -8.19
C PRO A 121 -31.54 2.13 -7.01
N GLN A 122 -31.68 0.80 -7.09
CA GLN A 122 -31.25 -0.09 -6.00
C GLN A 122 -29.73 -0.21 -5.94
N ALA A 123 -29.06 -0.34 -7.12
CA ALA A 123 -27.61 -0.36 -7.18
C ALA A 123 -27.02 0.96 -6.69
N LEU A 124 -27.64 2.09 -7.05
CA LEU A 124 -27.26 3.39 -6.55
C LEU A 124 -27.44 3.51 -5.04
N ALA A 125 -28.57 3.05 -4.51
CA ALA A 125 -28.84 3.08 -3.07
C ALA A 125 -27.78 2.31 -2.28
N ALA A 126 -27.38 1.13 -2.76
CA ALA A 126 -26.32 0.34 -2.14
C ALA A 126 -24.96 1.06 -2.14
N LEU A 127 -24.61 1.74 -3.23
CA LEU A 127 -23.37 2.53 -3.31
C LEU A 127 -23.44 3.80 -2.42
N ALA A 128 -24.62 4.39 -2.29
CA ALA A 128 -24.86 5.54 -1.42
C ALA A 128 -24.83 5.15 0.06
N GLU A 129 -25.43 4.01 0.42
CA GLU A 129 -25.38 3.46 1.78
C GLU A 129 -23.93 3.11 2.19
N ALA A 130 -23.14 2.62 1.26
CA ALA A 130 -21.71 2.38 1.45
C ALA A 130 -20.88 3.69 1.50
N GLY A 131 -21.48 4.86 1.24
CA GLY A 131 -20.78 6.16 1.20
C GLY A 131 -19.83 6.31 -0.01
N VAL A 132 -20.00 5.50 -1.05
CA VAL A 132 -19.18 5.57 -2.28
C VAL A 132 -19.68 6.68 -3.18
N VAL A 133 -20.99 6.87 -3.28
CA VAL A 133 -21.61 7.95 -4.05
C VAL A 133 -22.44 8.85 -3.12
N LEU A 134 -22.38 10.14 -3.37
CA LEU A 134 -23.08 11.15 -2.59
C LEU A 134 -23.93 12.03 -3.52
N PRO A 135 -25.13 12.46 -3.08
CA PRO A 135 -25.91 13.41 -3.84
C PRO A 135 -25.25 14.79 -3.78
N ALA A 136 -25.04 15.40 -4.94
CA ALA A 136 -24.58 16.78 -5.03
C ALA A 136 -25.75 17.77 -5.03
N ALA A 137 -25.46 19.06 -4.82
CA ALA A 137 -26.48 20.12 -4.76
C ALA A 137 -27.29 20.28 -6.06
N ASP A 138 -26.74 19.86 -7.20
CA ASP A 138 -27.38 19.83 -8.51
C ASP A 138 -28.27 18.59 -8.75
N GLY A 139 -28.42 17.72 -7.74
CA GLY A 139 -29.19 16.48 -7.83
C GLY A 139 -28.47 15.34 -8.55
N ILE A 140 -27.22 15.54 -9.00
CA ILE A 140 -26.40 14.51 -9.63
C ILE A 140 -25.67 13.73 -8.54
N TRP A 141 -25.62 12.40 -8.68
CA TRP A 141 -24.83 11.55 -7.81
C TRP A 141 -23.36 11.59 -8.24
N ARG A 142 -22.47 11.77 -7.27
CA ARG A 142 -21.03 11.80 -7.52
C ARG A 142 -20.33 10.72 -6.71
N ALA A 143 -19.47 9.97 -7.38
CA ALA A 143 -18.50 9.09 -6.74
C ALA A 143 -17.23 9.89 -6.45
N CYS A 144 -16.76 9.82 -5.20
CA CYS A 144 -15.54 10.49 -4.78
C CYS A 144 -14.42 9.45 -4.67
N ARG A 145 -13.27 9.74 -5.26
CA ARG A 145 -12.12 8.82 -5.28
C ARG A 145 -11.60 8.48 -3.89
N ASP A 146 -11.49 9.47 -3.04
CA ASP A 146 -11.00 9.31 -1.68
C ASP A 146 -11.95 8.48 -0.80
N THR A 147 -13.27 8.60 -0.97
CA THR A 147 -14.24 7.75 -0.27
C THR A 147 -14.26 6.33 -0.81
N LEU A 148 -14.13 6.13 -2.13
CA LEU A 148 -14.00 4.80 -2.74
C LEU A 148 -12.79 4.06 -2.17
N TRP A 149 -11.63 4.73 -2.08
CA TRP A 149 -10.40 4.13 -1.57
C TRP A 149 -10.45 3.82 -0.07
N GLN A 150 -11.42 4.34 0.65
CA GLN A 150 -11.68 3.99 2.05
C GLN A 150 -12.64 2.81 2.23
N GLN A 151 -13.12 2.17 1.14
CA GLN A 151 -14.02 1.01 1.20
C GLN A 151 -13.22 -0.29 1.39
N PRO A 152 -13.20 -0.89 2.59
CA PRO A 152 -12.38 -2.09 2.81
C PRO A 152 -12.75 -3.25 1.88
N GLY A 153 -14.02 -3.38 1.52
CA GLY A 153 -14.54 -4.47 0.69
C GLY A 153 -14.01 -4.52 -0.75
N LEU A 154 -13.33 -3.45 -1.22
CA LEU A 154 -12.64 -3.45 -2.51
C LEU A 154 -11.24 -4.08 -2.47
N TRP A 155 -10.63 -4.19 -1.28
CA TRP A 155 -9.22 -4.54 -1.16
C TRP A 155 -8.97 -5.68 -0.16
N ARG A 156 -9.94 -5.95 0.70
CA ARG A 156 -9.85 -6.95 1.76
C ARG A 156 -10.94 -8.01 1.59
N PRO A 157 -10.60 -9.29 1.52
CA PRO A 157 -11.58 -10.36 1.32
C PRO A 157 -12.52 -10.57 2.51
N GLY A 158 -12.11 -10.09 3.70
CA GLY A 158 -12.94 -10.13 4.91
C GLY A 158 -12.82 -8.82 5.68
N VAL A 159 -13.95 -8.21 6.02
CA VAL A 159 -14.01 -7.00 6.83
C VAL A 159 -14.72 -7.34 8.14
N PRO A 160 -13.98 -7.63 9.21
CA PRO A 160 -14.62 -7.87 10.50
C PRO A 160 -15.28 -6.58 10.98
N PRO A 161 -16.41 -6.68 11.70
CA PRO A 161 -17.02 -5.52 12.31
C PRO A 161 -16.05 -4.86 13.30
N PRO A 162 -16.16 -3.54 13.54
CA PRO A 162 -15.36 -2.85 14.54
C PRO A 162 -15.55 -3.49 15.91
N MET A 163 -14.43 -3.85 16.55
CA MET A 163 -14.49 -4.40 17.91
C MET A 163 -14.84 -3.28 18.91
N ALA A 164 -15.73 -3.59 19.85
CA ALA A 164 -16.05 -2.69 20.95
C ALA A 164 -14.78 -2.33 21.74
N GLN A 165 -14.65 -1.08 22.09
CA GLN A 165 -13.47 -0.60 22.80
C GLN A 165 -13.50 -1.07 24.26
N ARG A 166 -12.52 -1.86 24.65
CA ARG A 166 -12.25 -2.29 26.02
C ARG A 166 -10.75 -2.12 26.29
N PHE A 167 -10.40 -1.48 27.38
CA PHE A 167 -9.01 -1.22 27.73
C PHE A 167 -8.37 -2.38 28.49
N ALA A 168 -7.07 -2.52 28.32
CA ALA A 168 -6.18 -3.44 29.03
C ALA A 168 -4.88 -2.74 29.41
N LEU A 169 -4.17 -3.30 30.38
CA LEU A 169 -2.84 -2.86 30.77
C LEU A 169 -1.83 -3.94 30.42
N THR A 170 -0.85 -3.62 29.55
CA THR A 170 0.24 -4.52 29.18
C THR A 170 1.56 -3.80 29.42
N GLU A 171 2.44 -4.37 30.23
CA GLU A 171 3.76 -3.80 30.57
C GLU A 171 3.71 -2.31 30.97
N GLY A 172 2.72 -1.95 31.79
CA GLY A 172 2.53 -0.58 32.27
C GLY A 172 1.90 0.38 31.26
N ARG A 173 1.49 -0.09 30.07
CA ARG A 173 0.84 0.71 29.04
C ARG A 173 -0.65 0.42 28.98
N TYR A 174 -1.45 1.48 29.07
CA TYR A 174 -2.91 1.42 28.96
C TYR A 174 -3.34 1.62 27.53
N HIS A 175 -4.03 0.63 26.96
CA HIS A 175 -4.40 0.60 25.53
C HIS A 175 -5.69 -0.19 25.29
N PRO A 176 -6.38 0.00 24.15
CA PRO A 176 -7.52 -0.84 23.78
C PRO A 176 -7.09 -2.31 23.57
N ARG A 177 -7.95 -3.25 23.97
CA ARG A 177 -7.78 -4.65 23.54
C ARG A 177 -7.81 -4.73 22.02
N ARG A 178 -6.88 -5.50 21.46
CA ARG A 178 -6.76 -5.67 20.02
C ARG A 178 -7.62 -6.83 19.55
N ALA A 179 -8.13 -6.69 18.31
CA ALA A 179 -8.82 -7.78 17.65
C ALA A 179 -7.88 -8.98 17.44
N PRO A 180 -8.41 -10.20 17.32
CA PRO A 180 -7.62 -11.35 16.92
C PRO A 180 -6.85 -11.07 15.63
N LYS A 181 -5.67 -11.69 15.51
CA LYS A 181 -4.87 -11.56 14.28
C LYS A 181 -5.62 -12.13 13.08
N PRO A 182 -5.59 -11.43 11.95
CA PRO A 182 -6.22 -11.96 10.74
C PRO A 182 -5.37 -13.09 10.14
N HIS A 183 -6.02 -14.02 9.43
CA HIS A 183 -5.40 -15.17 8.76
C HIS A 183 -5.74 -15.23 7.28
N GLY A 184 -4.92 -15.94 6.50
CA GLY A 184 -5.12 -16.13 5.07
C GLY A 184 -4.80 -14.88 4.26
N LEU A 185 -5.54 -14.65 3.19
CA LEU A 185 -5.44 -13.46 2.35
C LEU A 185 -5.98 -12.25 3.11
N LEU A 186 -5.17 -11.21 3.26
CA LEU A 186 -5.47 -10.03 4.06
C LEU A 186 -5.81 -8.80 3.23
N TYR A 187 -5.17 -8.69 2.06
CA TYR A 187 -5.26 -7.54 1.18
C TYR A 187 -4.84 -7.92 -0.24
N GLN A 188 -5.52 -7.36 -1.22
CA GLN A 188 -5.16 -7.50 -2.63
C GLN A 188 -5.47 -6.22 -3.40
N ARG A 189 -4.59 -5.89 -4.36
CA ARG A 189 -4.69 -4.69 -5.15
C ARG A 189 -4.01 -4.86 -6.50
N TYR A 190 -4.67 -4.47 -7.58
CA TYR A 190 -4.01 -4.33 -8.86
C TYR A 190 -3.13 -3.07 -8.89
N ILE A 191 -1.91 -3.21 -9.41
CA ILE A 191 -0.93 -2.12 -9.51
C ILE A 191 -0.80 -1.74 -10.99
N PRO A 192 -1.48 -0.67 -11.46
CA PRO A 192 -1.57 -0.36 -12.90
C PRO A 192 -0.21 -0.16 -13.58
N TRP A 193 0.75 0.49 -12.91
CA TRP A 193 2.08 0.75 -13.49
C TRP A 193 3.01 -0.47 -13.54
N LEU A 194 2.64 -1.56 -12.87
CA LEU A 194 3.33 -2.85 -12.94
C LEU A 194 2.55 -3.86 -13.77
N GLY A 195 1.25 -3.64 -14.02
CA GLY A 195 0.37 -4.62 -14.63
C GLY A 195 0.21 -5.89 -13.79
N ARG A 196 0.38 -5.81 -12.46
CA ARG A 196 0.46 -6.96 -11.56
C ARG A 196 -0.43 -6.79 -10.34
N THR A 197 -0.88 -7.89 -9.77
CA THR A 197 -1.63 -7.92 -8.51
C THR A 197 -0.69 -8.04 -7.32
N PHE A 198 -0.79 -7.07 -6.41
CA PHE A 198 -0.12 -7.09 -5.12
C PHE A 198 -1.03 -7.70 -4.06
N THR A 199 -0.47 -8.56 -3.20
CA THR A 199 -1.21 -9.18 -2.09
C THR A 199 -0.42 -9.15 -0.79
N PHE A 200 -1.16 -9.09 0.35
CA PHE A 200 -0.68 -9.50 1.66
C PHE A 200 -1.43 -10.74 2.12
N ARG A 201 -0.72 -11.72 2.64
CA ARG A 201 -1.29 -12.82 3.42
C ARG A 201 -0.62 -12.93 4.79
N SER A 202 -1.28 -13.57 5.75
CA SER A 202 -0.63 -13.95 7.00
C SER A 202 0.60 -14.82 6.72
N LEU A 203 1.63 -14.68 7.54
CA LEU A 203 2.78 -15.59 7.51
C LEU A 203 2.39 -16.90 8.19
N GLU A 204 2.71 -18.02 7.53
CA GLU A 204 2.56 -19.37 8.08
C GLU A 204 3.97 -19.93 8.38
N ILE A 205 4.28 -20.12 9.68
CA ILE A 205 5.67 -20.38 10.13
C ILE A 205 6.27 -21.58 9.42
N ASP A 206 5.53 -22.69 9.33
CA ASP A 206 6.08 -23.93 8.77
C ASP A 206 6.33 -23.83 7.26
N GLU A 207 5.52 -23.05 6.55
CA GLU A 207 5.67 -22.80 5.11
C GLU A 207 6.76 -21.76 4.82
N ASP A 208 6.77 -20.65 5.58
CA ASP A 208 7.54 -19.47 5.24
C ASP A 208 8.93 -19.41 5.91
N LEU A 209 9.19 -20.22 6.94
CA LEU A 209 10.44 -20.19 7.68
C LEU A 209 11.69 -20.38 6.80
N PRO A 210 11.73 -21.30 5.82
CA PRO A 210 12.91 -21.43 4.95
C PRO A 210 13.18 -20.17 4.13
N ARG A 211 12.12 -19.53 3.63
CA ARG A 211 12.18 -18.28 2.87
C ARG A 211 12.61 -17.12 3.76
N PHE A 212 11.99 -16.97 4.92
CA PHE A 212 12.32 -15.94 5.90
C PHE A 212 13.78 -16.04 6.36
N ASN A 213 14.27 -17.26 6.64
CA ASN A 213 15.67 -17.49 7.02
C ASN A 213 16.63 -17.08 5.90
N ARG A 214 16.36 -17.45 4.64
CA ARG A 214 17.16 -17.02 3.50
C ARG A 214 17.19 -15.49 3.38
N TRP A 215 16.05 -14.82 3.51
CA TRP A 215 15.95 -13.38 3.40
C TRP A 215 16.66 -12.64 4.52
N MET A 216 16.53 -13.11 5.78
CA MET A 216 17.20 -12.50 6.92
C MET A 216 18.72 -12.62 6.87
N ASN A 217 19.23 -13.68 6.22
CA ASN A 217 20.66 -13.90 6.01
C ASN A 217 21.20 -13.28 4.70
N ASP A 218 20.36 -12.61 3.89
CA ASP A 218 20.84 -11.79 2.76
C ASP A 218 21.68 -10.63 3.29
N PRO A 219 22.92 -10.42 2.80
CA PRO A 219 23.82 -9.39 3.33
C PRO A 219 23.24 -7.97 3.31
N ASP A 220 22.45 -7.63 2.27
CA ASP A 220 21.80 -6.33 2.16
C ASP A 220 20.68 -6.13 3.20
N VAL A 221 20.06 -7.23 3.63
CA VAL A 221 19.03 -7.23 4.68
C VAL A 221 19.68 -7.23 6.05
N ALA A 222 20.64 -8.09 6.26
CA ALA A 222 21.33 -8.31 7.53
C ALA A 222 21.94 -7.03 8.09
N VAL A 223 22.53 -6.19 7.24
CA VAL A 223 23.14 -4.91 7.65
C VAL A 223 22.14 -3.93 8.27
N ILE A 224 20.83 -4.09 7.97
CA ILE A 224 19.76 -3.21 8.48
C ILE A 224 19.02 -3.88 9.63
N TRP A 225 18.72 -5.18 9.51
CA TRP A 225 17.91 -5.91 10.48
C TRP A 225 18.73 -6.42 11.66
N GLU A 226 20.01 -6.74 11.46
CA GLU A 226 20.94 -7.24 12.49
C GLU A 226 20.39 -8.52 13.17
N GLU A 227 19.71 -9.37 12.39
CA GLU A 227 18.99 -10.57 12.87
C GLU A 227 19.42 -11.86 12.14
N GLU A 228 20.64 -11.90 11.59
CA GLU A 228 21.17 -13.13 10.96
C GLU A 228 21.14 -14.31 11.94
N GLY A 229 20.91 -15.49 11.40
CA GLY A 229 20.88 -16.69 12.23
C GLY A 229 20.42 -17.95 11.51
N ASP A 230 20.37 -19.01 12.27
CA ASP A 230 19.90 -20.30 11.81
C ASP A 230 18.36 -20.39 11.80
N LEU A 231 17.84 -21.50 11.31
CA LEU A 231 16.39 -21.77 11.27
C LEU A 231 15.77 -21.78 12.67
N GLN A 232 16.49 -22.20 13.70
CA GLN A 232 15.98 -22.27 15.05
C GLN A 232 15.79 -20.86 15.64
N LYS A 233 16.78 -19.98 15.46
CA LYS A 233 16.68 -18.56 15.86
C LYS A 233 15.47 -17.90 15.18
N HIS A 234 15.35 -18.09 13.86
CA HIS A 234 14.26 -17.45 13.11
C HIS A 234 12.88 -18.03 13.41
N ARG A 235 12.79 -19.34 13.69
CA ARG A 235 11.55 -19.95 14.20
C ARG A 235 11.14 -19.30 15.53
N ALA A 236 12.05 -19.21 16.47
CA ALA A 236 11.78 -18.61 17.78
C ALA A 236 11.34 -17.12 17.66
N TYR A 237 11.96 -16.38 16.74
CA TYR A 237 11.59 -15.01 16.41
C TYR A 237 10.14 -14.93 15.92
N LEU A 238 9.78 -15.70 14.89
CA LEU A 238 8.42 -15.71 14.30
C LEU A 238 7.37 -16.19 15.32
N GLU A 239 7.68 -17.20 16.14
CA GLU A 239 6.81 -17.65 17.22
C GLU A 239 6.65 -16.58 18.30
N GLY A 240 7.67 -15.78 18.58
CA GLY A 240 7.58 -14.62 19.44
C GLY A 240 6.54 -13.63 18.94
N ILE A 241 6.62 -13.25 17.67
CA ILE A 241 5.62 -12.36 17.04
C ILE A 241 4.25 -13.01 17.01
N ALA A 242 4.16 -14.33 16.74
CA ALA A 242 2.88 -15.04 16.74
C ALA A 242 2.18 -14.97 18.10
N ARG A 243 2.91 -14.99 19.20
CA ARG A 243 2.36 -14.86 20.58
C ARG A 243 2.04 -13.42 20.97
N ASP A 244 2.70 -12.42 20.38
CA ASP A 244 2.46 -11.01 20.69
C ASP A 244 1.10 -10.55 20.12
N PRO A 245 0.10 -10.18 20.93
CA PRO A 245 -1.21 -9.76 20.42
C PRO A 245 -1.17 -8.41 19.67
N HIS A 246 -0.10 -7.64 19.80
CA HIS A 246 0.01 -6.28 19.29
C HIS A 246 0.70 -6.20 17.92
N MET A 247 1.30 -7.30 17.47
CA MET A 247 2.04 -7.39 16.22
C MET A 247 1.60 -8.61 15.41
N HIS A 248 1.59 -8.52 14.08
CA HIS A 248 1.44 -9.68 13.20
C HIS A 248 2.35 -9.58 11.99
N SER A 249 2.77 -10.75 11.52
CA SER A 249 3.66 -10.91 10.37
C SER A 249 2.87 -11.28 9.11
N MET A 250 3.36 -10.79 7.97
CA MET A 250 2.73 -10.95 6.66
C MET A 250 3.77 -11.20 5.59
N ILE A 251 3.37 -11.94 4.55
CA ILE A 251 4.12 -12.09 3.30
C ILE A 251 3.45 -11.25 2.22
N ALA A 252 4.26 -10.43 1.54
CA ALA A 252 3.83 -9.71 0.35
C ALA A 252 4.21 -10.48 -0.91
N SER A 253 3.29 -10.51 -1.89
CA SER A 253 3.50 -11.15 -3.18
C SER A 253 3.05 -10.26 -4.33
N LEU A 254 3.65 -10.47 -5.52
CA LEU A 254 3.16 -9.93 -6.80
C LEU A 254 2.82 -11.11 -7.70
N ASP A 255 1.56 -11.19 -8.18
CA ASP A 255 0.99 -12.31 -8.93
C ASP A 255 1.27 -13.68 -8.27
N GLY A 256 1.17 -13.72 -6.93
CA GLY A 256 1.43 -14.93 -6.15
C GLY A 256 2.90 -15.24 -5.86
N GLU A 257 3.85 -14.50 -6.43
CA GLU A 257 5.29 -14.64 -6.18
C GLU A 257 5.70 -13.87 -4.91
N PRO A 258 6.06 -14.56 -3.80
CA PRO A 258 6.45 -13.90 -2.56
C PRO A 258 7.78 -13.18 -2.70
N PHE A 259 7.87 -11.93 -2.24
CA PHE A 259 9.08 -11.13 -2.38
C PHE A 259 9.51 -10.38 -1.12
N ALA A 260 8.60 -10.18 -0.15
CA ALA A 260 8.89 -9.39 1.03
C ALA A 260 8.14 -9.88 2.26
N TYR A 261 8.73 -9.64 3.42
CA TYR A 261 8.15 -9.86 4.74
C TYR A 261 7.80 -8.53 5.39
N PHE A 262 6.67 -8.50 6.08
CA PHE A 262 6.19 -7.33 6.80
C PHE A 262 5.78 -7.69 8.23
N GLU A 263 5.97 -6.73 9.13
CA GLU A 263 5.37 -6.71 10.45
C GLU A 263 4.45 -5.50 10.56
N ALA A 264 3.23 -5.69 11.00
CA ALA A 264 2.30 -4.61 11.32
C ALA A 264 2.01 -4.61 12.81
N TYR A 265 2.12 -3.46 13.46
CA TYR A 265 1.98 -3.37 14.91
C TYR A 265 1.16 -2.17 15.37
N TRP A 266 0.68 -2.22 16.59
CA TRP A 266 0.05 -1.11 17.28
C TRP A 266 1.11 -0.31 18.04
N THR A 267 1.27 0.97 17.70
CA THR A 267 2.37 1.77 18.24
C THR A 267 2.20 2.13 19.72
N LYS A 268 0.95 2.16 20.22
CA LYS A 268 0.66 2.44 21.63
C LYS A 268 1.35 1.46 22.57
N GLU A 269 1.47 0.21 22.18
CA GLU A 269 2.11 -0.87 22.93
C GLU A 269 3.60 -1.04 22.58
N SER A 270 4.04 -0.44 21.49
CA SER A 270 5.40 -0.63 20.99
C SER A 270 6.44 0.22 21.74
N ARG A 271 7.72 -0.10 21.49
CA ARG A 271 8.88 0.62 22.05
C ARG A 271 8.97 2.11 21.66
N ILE A 272 8.25 2.55 20.62
CA ILE A 272 8.27 3.95 20.18
C ILE A 272 7.22 4.82 20.92
N ALA A 273 6.24 4.23 21.57
CA ALA A 273 5.17 4.96 22.26
C ALA A 273 5.68 6.06 23.23
N PRO A 274 6.75 5.85 24.04
CA PRO A 274 7.24 6.87 24.96
C PRO A 274 7.84 8.12 24.30
N PHE A 275 8.13 8.04 23.00
CA PHE A 275 8.84 9.11 22.29
C PHE A 275 7.91 10.12 21.60
N TYR A 276 6.59 9.92 21.65
CA TYR A 276 5.61 10.86 21.10
C TYR A 276 4.26 10.70 21.82
N ASP A 277 3.30 11.57 21.54
CA ASP A 277 1.93 11.45 22.04
C ASP A 277 1.19 10.34 21.26
N ALA A 278 1.34 9.09 21.73
CA ALA A 278 0.82 7.91 21.08
C ALA A 278 -0.70 7.78 21.26
N HIS A 279 -1.46 7.78 20.16
CA HIS A 279 -2.90 7.54 20.17
C HIS A 279 -3.22 6.04 20.18
N ASP A 280 -4.42 5.71 20.66
CA ASP A 280 -4.86 4.33 20.87
C ASP A 280 -4.88 3.46 19.60
N TYR A 281 -5.07 4.07 18.43
CA TYR A 281 -5.19 3.38 17.15
C TYR A 281 -4.06 3.71 16.16
N ASP A 282 -2.96 4.28 16.63
CA ASP A 282 -1.76 4.48 15.83
C ASP A 282 -1.16 3.14 15.41
N ARG A 283 -0.72 3.07 14.15
CA ARG A 283 -0.13 1.87 13.55
C ARG A 283 1.31 2.12 13.16
N GLY A 284 2.08 1.05 13.13
CA GLY A 284 3.43 1.03 12.57
C GLY A 284 3.67 -0.24 11.77
N TRP A 285 4.79 -0.27 11.05
CA TRP A 285 5.18 -1.42 10.24
C TRP A 285 6.69 -1.49 10.06
N HIS A 286 7.19 -2.71 9.86
CA HIS A 286 8.53 -2.98 9.39
C HIS A 286 8.47 -3.75 8.07
N VAL A 287 9.53 -3.69 7.28
CA VAL A 287 9.64 -4.39 6.00
C VAL A 287 11.05 -4.88 5.74
N LEU A 288 11.13 -6.06 5.17
CA LEU A 288 12.32 -6.54 4.48
C LEU A 288 11.91 -7.00 3.07
N VAL A 289 12.57 -6.47 2.05
CA VAL A 289 12.43 -6.93 0.65
C VAL A 289 13.50 -7.98 0.41
N GLY A 290 13.07 -9.25 0.48
CA GLY A 290 13.98 -10.38 0.44
C GLY A 290 14.42 -10.76 -0.98
N GLU A 291 13.56 -10.55 -1.99
CA GLU A 291 13.90 -10.88 -3.38
C GLU A 291 14.47 -9.66 -4.12
N PRO A 292 15.74 -9.71 -4.57
CA PRO A 292 16.38 -8.57 -5.25
C PRO A 292 15.66 -8.09 -6.51
N ALA A 293 15.00 -9.00 -7.25
CA ALA A 293 14.26 -8.68 -8.47
C ALA A 293 13.08 -7.72 -8.23
N PHE A 294 12.60 -7.61 -6.99
CA PHE A 294 11.50 -6.72 -6.59
C PHE A 294 11.98 -5.46 -5.85
N ARG A 295 13.28 -5.17 -5.92
CA ARG A 295 13.86 -3.91 -5.44
C ARG A 295 13.77 -2.83 -6.54
N GLY A 296 13.74 -1.56 -6.15
CA GLY A 296 13.68 -0.41 -7.08
C GLY A 296 12.42 0.43 -6.95
N LYS A 297 12.41 1.61 -7.61
CA LYS A 297 11.40 2.68 -7.39
C LYS A 297 9.96 2.21 -7.64
N ALA A 298 9.71 1.50 -8.74
CA ALA A 298 8.36 1.09 -9.12
C ALA A 298 7.75 0.11 -8.10
N PHE A 299 8.54 -0.85 -7.63
CA PHE A 299 8.15 -1.82 -6.60
C PHE A 299 8.03 -1.16 -5.22
N ALA A 300 8.99 -0.29 -4.87
CA ALA A 300 8.93 0.44 -3.60
C ALA A 300 7.67 1.30 -3.49
N THR A 301 7.27 1.99 -4.56
CA THR A 301 6.01 2.73 -4.60
C THR A 301 4.81 1.78 -4.41
N ALA A 302 4.82 0.61 -5.05
CA ALA A 302 3.72 -0.35 -4.94
C ALA A 302 3.54 -0.86 -3.50
N TRP A 303 4.58 -1.41 -2.88
CA TRP A 303 4.44 -2.00 -1.55
C TRP A 303 4.27 -0.94 -0.43
N LEU A 304 4.96 0.21 -0.53
CA LEU A 304 4.88 1.26 0.50
C LEU A 304 3.48 1.89 0.56
N THR A 305 2.88 2.17 -0.60
CA THR A 305 1.51 2.68 -0.64
C THR A 305 0.49 1.61 -0.25
N SER A 306 0.74 0.34 -0.57
CA SER A 306 -0.15 -0.77 -0.22
C SER A 306 -0.15 -1.09 1.27
N ILE A 307 1.00 -1.06 1.96
CA ILE A 307 1.02 -1.26 3.43
C ILE A 307 0.30 -0.12 4.14
N SER A 308 0.52 1.14 3.71
CA SER A 308 -0.18 2.29 4.28
C SER A 308 -1.70 2.18 4.10
N HIS A 309 -2.15 1.80 2.89
CA HIS A 309 -3.56 1.57 2.60
C HIS A 309 -4.15 0.46 3.46
N TYR A 310 -3.50 -0.70 3.50
CA TYR A 310 -3.93 -1.84 4.31
C TYR A 310 -4.12 -1.45 5.78
N LEU A 311 -3.16 -0.74 6.37
CA LEU A 311 -3.24 -0.33 7.77
C LEU A 311 -4.40 0.64 8.05
N PHE A 312 -4.66 1.60 7.16
CA PHE A 312 -5.81 2.49 7.29
C PHE A 312 -7.15 1.76 7.10
N LEU A 313 -7.19 0.71 6.25
CA LEU A 313 -8.40 -0.08 6.05
C LEU A 313 -8.68 -1.09 7.17
N CYS A 314 -7.66 -1.45 7.98
CA CYS A 314 -7.82 -2.39 9.08
C CYS A 314 -8.73 -1.85 10.20
N ASP A 315 -8.67 -0.55 10.46
CA ASP A 315 -9.50 0.10 11.47
C ASP A 315 -9.72 1.57 11.07
N ALA A 316 -10.97 1.99 10.95
CA ALA A 316 -11.30 3.38 10.59
C ALA A 316 -10.84 4.41 11.64
N ARG A 317 -10.58 3.97 12.87
CA ARG A 317 -10.04 4.82 13.95
C ARG A 317 -8.53 5.08 13.82
N THR A 318 -7.82 4.32 12.96
CA THR A 318 -6.42 4.60 12.64
C THR A 318 -6.32 5.90 11.86
N GLN A 319 -5.79 6.94 12.49
CA GLN A 319 -5.60 8.26 11.88
C GLN A 319 -4.14 8.52 11.51
N ARG A 320 -3.20 7.75 12.09
CA ARG A 320 -1.77 7.95 11.92
C ARG A 320 -1.04 6.61 11.72
N ILE A 321 -0.09 6.61 10.82
CA ILE A 321 0.89 5.52 10.64
C ILE A 321 2.26 6.10 10.96
N LEU A 322 2.98 5.45 11.86
CA LEU A 322 4.29 5.85 12.36
C LEU A 322 5.38 4.91 11.85
N GLY A 323 6.60 5.42 11.82
CA GLY A 323 7.79 4.63 11.53
C GLY A 323 9.01 5.24 12.19
N GLU A 324 10.03 4.40 12.40
CA GLU A 324 11.29 4.79 13.06
C GLU A 324 12.52 4.23 12.31
N PRO A 325 12.69 4.60 11.00
CA PRO A 325 13.89 4.20 10.28
C PRO A 325 15.14 4.76 10.97
N ARG A 326 16.27 4.01 10.86
CA ARG A 326 17.58 4.52 11.28
C ARG A 326 17.87 5.82 10.51
N ILE A 327 18.51 6.78 11.17
CA ILE A 327 18.81 8.09 10.54
C ILE A 327 19.79 7.97 9.37
N ASP A 328 20.65 6.96 9.37
CA ASP A 328 21.60 6.65 8.31
C ASP A 328 20.98 5.85 7.14
N HIS A 329 19.76 5.34 7.31
CA HIS A 329 19.02 4.69 6.22
C HIS A 329 18.36 5.70 5.27
N HIS A 330 19.18 6.53 4.64
CA HIS A 330 18.74 7.67 3.82
C HIS A 330 17.79 7.29 2.69
N GLN A 331 17.96 6.07 2.11
CA GLN A 331 17.08 5.62 1.03
C GLN A 331 15.66 5.39 1.53
N GLN A 332 15.50 4.75 2.68
CA GLN A 332 14.18 4.51 3.28
C GLN A 332 13.51 5.82 3.67
N ILE A 333 14.24 6.74 4.31
CA ILE A 333 13.72 8.06 4.68
C ILE A 333 13.24 8.83 3.45
N ARG A 334 13.99 8.81 2.34
CA ARG A 334 13.55 9.43 1.07
C ARG A 334 12.31 8.77 0.48
N ASN A 335 12.20 7.45 0.56
CA ASN A 335 11.03 6.73 0.06
C ASN A 335 9.78 7.09 0.88
N LEU A 336 9.90 7.16 2.20
CA LEU A 336 8.84 7.57 3.12
C LEU A 336 8.38 9.01 2.84
N ASP A 337 9.32 9.95 2.73
CA ASP A 337 9.06 11.36 2.41
C ASP A 337 8.27 11.50 1.08
N LYS A 338 8.71 10.81 0.02
CA LYS A 338 8.00 10.78 -1.27
C LYS A 338 6.61 10.15 -1.21
N SER A 339 6.36 9.31 -0.22
CA SER A 339 5.06 8.65 0.00
C SER A 339 4.18 9.39 1.02
N GLY A 340 4.56 10.63 1.37
CA GLY A 340 3.76 11.51 2.21
C GLY A 340 4.02 11.42 3.71
N TYR A 341 5.00 10.62 4.15
CA TYR A 341 5.38 10.59 5.56
C TYR A 341 6.16 11.85 5.95
N ALA A 342 5.64 12.62 6.86
CA ALA A 342 6.33 13.78 7.43
C ALA A 342 7.43 13.34 8.41
N LYS A 343 8.59 14.00 8.37
CA LYS A 343 9.63 13.87 9.40
C LYS A 343 9.20 14.66 10.64
N VAL A 344 9.08 13.98 11.77
CA VAL A 344 8.60 14.61 13.01
C VAL A 344 9.77 15.05 13.88
N LYS A 345 10.65 14.10 14.25
CA LYS A 345 11.85 14.38 15.09
C LYS A 345 12.82 13.21 15.02
N GLU A 346 14.06 13.46 15.41
CA GLU A 346 15.03 12.41 15.72
C GLU A 346 14.94 12.03 17.21
N PHE A 347 15.24 10.78 17.52
CA PHE A 347 15.29 10.28 18.89
C PHE A 347 16.19 9.05 19.00
N ASP A 348 16.63 8.76 20.22
CA ASP A 348 17.54 7.65 20.50
C ASP A 348 16.76 6.46 21.10
N LEU A 349 16.82 5.31 20.41
CA LEU A 349 16.48 4.00 20.94
C LEU A 349 17.75 3.32 21.47
N PRO A 350 17.67 2.32 22.35
CA PRO A 350 18.86 1.67 22.92
C PRO A 350 19.86 1.12 21.89
N HIS A 351 19.37 0.74 20.69
CA HIS A 351 20.13 0.09 19.63
C HIS A 351 20.33 0.95 18.38
N LYS A 352 19.62 2.08 18.24
CA LYS A 352 19.73 2.96 17.06
C LYS A 352 19.27 4.38 17.37
N ARG A 353 19.83 5.36 16.63
CA ARG A 353 19.20 6.68 16.48
C ARG A 353 18.23 6.63 15.30
N ALA A 354 17.02 7.09 15.50
CA ALA A 354 15.92 6.95 14.55
C ALA A 354 15.29 8.29 14.19
N GLN A 355 14.77 8.38 12.97
CA GLN A 355 13.89 9.45 12.52
C GLN A 355 12.44 9.01 12.75
N LEU A 356 11.71 9.66 13.66
CA LEU A 356 10.26 9.48 13.73
C LEU A 356 9.62 10.09 12.49
N VAL A 357 8.86 9.27 11.77
CA VAL A 357 8.06 9.69 10.62
C VAL A 357 6.59 9.40 10.86
N MET A 358 5.71 10.17 10.23
CA MET A 358 4.26 10.05 10.43
C MET A 358 3.52 10.31 9.12
N LEU A 359 2.57 9.43 8.79
CA LEU A 359 1.60 9.60 7.70
C LEU A 359 0.21 9.78 8.30
N LEU A 360 -0.47 10.86 7.92
CA LEU A 360 -1.85 11.13 8.33
C LEU A 360 -2.83 10.46 7.36
N ARG A 361 -3.91 9.88 7.89
CA ARG A 361 -5.00 9.31 7.11
C ARG A 361 -5.59 10.29 6.11
N GLU A 362 -5.90 11.51 6.57
CA GLU A 362 -6.45 12.58 5.73
C GLU A 362 -5.53 12.86 4.55
N HIS A 363 -4.23 13.06 4.80
CA HIS A 363 -3.24 13.32 3.77
C HIS A 363 -3.13 12.16 2.76
N TYR A 364 -3.15 10.91 3.25
CA TYR A 364 -3.06 9.74 2.38
C TYR A 364 -4.22 9.67 1.37
N PHE A 365 -5.46 9.82 1.85
CA PHE A 365 -6.64 9.68 0.99
C PHE A 365 -6.92 10.94 0.17
N TYR A 366 -6.87 12.12 0.77
CA TYR A 366 -7.17 13.37 0.07
C TYR A 366 -6.20 13.64 -1.09
N ASP A 367 -4.90 13.42 -0.88
CA ASP A 367 -3.88 13.64 -1.91
C ASP A 367 -3.67 12.44 -2.85
N GLY A 368 -4.38 11.34 -2.65
CA GLY A 368 -4.29 10.15 -3.50
C GLY A 368 -2.89 9.53 -3.51
N LEU A 369 -2.29 9.34 -2.31
CA LEU A 369 -0.89 8.91 -2.18
C LEU A 369 -0.64 7.46 -2.60
N TRP A 370 -1.64 6.73 -3.05
CA TRP A 370 -1.50 5.37 -3.57
C TRP A 370 -1.06 5.29 -5.03
N MET A 371 -0.96 6.43 -5.71
CA MET A 371 -0.46 6.52 -7.08
C MET A 371 0.96 7.09 -7.10
N PRO A 372 1.81 6.68 -8.08
CA PRO A 372 3.11 7.31 -8.26
C PRO A 372 2.94 8.82 -8.49
N ARG A 373 3.67 9.62 -7.73
CA ARG A 373 3.81 11.03 -8.05
C ARG A 373 4.76 11.18 -9.24
N THR A 374 4.36 11.93 -10.25
CA THR A 374 5.15 12.30 -11.43
C THR A 374 6.32 13.20 -11.05
#